data_5c94335757b44bf3706ddcb41e09cf44
#
_entry.id   5c94335757b44bf3706ddcb41e09cf44
#
_cell.length_a   1.000
_cell.length_b   1.000
_cell.length_c   1.000
_cell.angle_alpha   90.00
_cell.angle_beta   90.00
_cell.angle_gamma   90.00
#
_symmetry.space_group_name_H-M   'P 1'
#
loop_
_entity.id
_entity.type
_entity.pdbx_description
1 polymer ?
#
loop_
_entity_poly.entity_id
_entity_poly.type
_entity_poly.pdbx_seq_one_letter_code
_entity_poly.pdbx_strand_id
1 'polypeptide(L)'
;RSYFMIIYYGQLIAVSVTTEKSNRAMEILVTSTSSNALIFGKVIAATIASLAQVGVILASALVTYKVNSAAWGGKLDFIFNISGETLATFAIFGLLGYLFYAFIFGALGALVSKTEDIGKSASPVTMIFVVVFMAVMFGLNNPESMLMNILSYVPFSSCMAMFVRVAMGSVKTIEVVISLVILAVSTEFVGVLGAKIYRMGTLRYGNPVKLTNALKSLRKDG
;
A
#
# COMPACT_ATOMS: atom_id res chain seq x y z
N ARG A 1 -1.17 5.99 -12.59
CA ARG A 1 -1.14 7.04 -11.53
C ARG A 1 -1.58 6.51 -10.16
N SER A 2 -2.60 5.66 -10.07
CA SER A 2 -3.13 5.16 -8.78
C SER A 2 -2.10 4.38 -7.94
N TYR A 3 -1.21 3.61 -8.55
CA TYR A 3 -0.20 2.83 -7.80
C TYR A 3 0.87 3.72 -7.14
N PHE A 4 1.19 4.88 -7.69
CA PHE A 4 2.09 5.83 -7.03
C PHE A 4 1.49 6.43 -5.75
N MET A 5 0.18 6.45 -5.63
CA MET A 5 -0.51 6.88 -4.41
C MET A 5 -0.18 5.96 -3.23
N ILE A 6 0.01 4.66 -3.47
CA ILE A 6 0.40 3.70 -2.43
C ILE A 6 1.70 4.16 -1.75
N ILE A 7 2.72 4.47 -2.55
CA ILE A 7 4.01 4.95 -2.04
C ILE A 7 3.87 6.34 -1.41
N TYR A 8 3.15 7.26 -2.06
CA TYR A 8 2.99 8.62 -1.57
C TYR A 8 2.30 8.66 -0.20
N TYR A 9 1.14 8.01 -0.05
CA TYR A 9 0.43 7.95 1.23
C TYR A 9 1.16 7.09 2.26
N GLY A 10 1.85 6.03 1.83
CA GLY A 10 2.72 5.25 2.70
C GLY A 10 3.82 6.12 3.31
N GLN A 11 4.48 6.94 2.51
CA GLN A 11 5.47 7.90 3.00
C GLN A 11 4.87 8.95 3.92
N LEU A 12 3.65 9.46 3.63
CA LEU A 12 2.95 10.39 4.52
C LEU A 12 2.68 9.77 5.90
N ILE A 13 2.30 8.50 5.96
CA ILE A 13 2.15 7.77 7.23
C ILE A 13 3.49 7.73 7.97
N ALA A 14 4.58 7.35 7.28
CA ALA A 14 5.91 7.30 7.89
C ALA A 14 6.34 8.68 8.41
N VAL A 15 6.13 9.75 7.64
CA VAL A 15 6.41 11.14 8.04
C VAL A 15 5.59 11.52 9.26
N SER A 16 4.28 11.26 9.28
CA SER A 16 3.40 11.57 10.42
C SER A 16 3.92 10.90 11.70
N VAL A 17 4.24 9.61 11.65
CA VAL A 17 4.75 8.85 12.80
C VAL A 17 6.08 9.43 13.29
N THR A 18 7.01 9.68 12.37
CA THR A 18 8.35 10.21 12.72
C THR A 18 8.26 11.63 13.26
N THR A 19 7.39 12.48 12.73
CA THR A 19 7.20 13.86 13.21
C THR A 19 6.67 13.88 14.64
N GLU A 20 5.67 13.05 14.97
CA GLU A 20 5.15 12.94 16.34
C GLU A 20 6.22 12.43 17.30
N LYS A 21 7.08 11.52 16.85
CA LYS A 21 8.18 11.02 17.63
C LYS A 21 9.26 12.11 17.83
N SER A 22 9.66 12.84 16.78
CA SER A 22 10.68 13.89 16.86
C SER A 22 10.25 15.06 17.75
N ASN A 23 8.96 15.38 17.79
CA ASN A 23 8.38 16.45 18.60
C ASN A 23 7.99 15.98 20.01
N ARG A 24 8.33 14.74 20.41
CA ARG A 24 7.94 14.10 21.67
C ARG A 24 6.43 14.02 21.92
N ALA A 25 5.59 14.38 20.96
CA ALA A 25 4.14 14.19 21.04
C ALA A 25 3.77 12.71 21.25
N MET A 26 4.61 11.80 20.77
CA MET A 26 4.46 10.38 20.95
C MET A 26 4.44 9.95 22.42
N GLU A 27 5.17 10.64 23.31
CA GLU A 27 5.18 10.33 24.74
C GLU A 27 3.80 10.53 25.38
N ILE A 28 3.08 11.58 24.96
CA ILE A 28 1.70 11.85 25.40
C ILE A 28 0.73 10.85 24.78
N LEU A 29 0.90 10.53 23.50
CA LEU A 29 0.01 9.63 22.78
C LEU A 29 0.06 8.20 23.32
N VAL A 30 1.24 7.64 23.63
CA VAL A 30 1.37 6.28 24.17
C VAL A 30 0.91 6.14 25.61
N THR A 31 0.82 7.23 26.35
CA THR A 31 0.22 7.24 27.71
C THR A 31 -1.31 7.35 27.66
N SER A 32 -1.86 7.95 26.58
CA SER A 32 -3.29 8.17 26.42
C SER A 32 -4.01 7.03 25.72
N THR A 33 -3.30 6.25 24.86
CA THR A 33 -3.90 5.15 24.09
C THR A 33 -2.88 4.06 23.74
N SER A 34 -3.36 2.92 23.26
CA SER A 34 -2.49 1.81 22.89
C SER A 34 -1.73 2.08 21.58
N SER A 35 -0.50 1.60 21.46
CA SER A 35 0.29 1.69 20.23
C SER A 35 -0.39 1.06 19.01
N ASN A 36 -1.19 0.00 19.24
CA ASN A 36 -1.99 -0.62 18.18
C ASN A 36 -3.05 0.36 17.66
N ALA A 37 -3.79 1.02 18.56
CA ALA A 37 -4.81 2.00 18.15
C ALA A 37 -4.18 3.16 17.37
N LEU A 38 -2.97 3.57 17.73
CA LEU A 38 -2.25 4.64 17.02
C LEU A 38 -1.90 4.26 15.58
N ILE A 39 -1.26 3.09 15.37
CA ILE A 39 -0.86 2.69 14.00
C ILE A 39 -2.09 2.38 13.13
N PHE A 40 -3.07 1.63 13.67
CA PHE A 40 -4.28 1.33 12.92
C PHE A 40 -5.08 2.59 12.62
N GLY A 41 -5.21 3.51 13.58
CA GLY A 41 -5.87 4.79 13.38
C GLY A 41 -5.22 5.64 12.28
N LYS A 42 -3.89 5.71 12.23
CA LYS A 42 -3.16 6.41 11.16
C LYS A 42 -3.34 5.75 9.80
N VAL A 43 -3.25 4.43 9.74
CA VAL A 43 -3.45 3.68 8.49
C VAL A 43 -4.88 3.87 7.98
N ILE A 44 -5.89 3.78 8.85
CA ILE A 44 -7.29 4.00 8.48
C ILE A 44 -7.53 5.45 8.03
N ALA A 45 -7.01 6.45 8.75
CA ALA A 45 -7.14 7.85 8.37
C ALA A 45 -6.52 8.14 7.00
N ALA A 46 -5.30 7.62 6.74
CA ALA A 46 -4.65 7.75 5.46
C ALA A 46 -5.39 6.99 4.34
N THR A 47 -6.00 5.84 4.66
CA THR A 47 -6.85 5.09 3.72
C THR A 47 -8.07 5.90 3.32
N ILE A 48 -8.78 6.49 4.27
CA ILE A 48 -9.95 7.33 4.00
C ILE A 48 -9.54 8.54 3.14
N ALA A 49 -8.43 9.20 3.48
CA ALA A 49 -7.91 10.34 2.71
C ALA A 49 -7.55 9.93 1.27
N SER A 50 -6.89 8.78 1.09
CA SER A 50 -6.53 8.28 -0.25
C SER A 50 -7.76 7.92 -1.08
N LEU A 51 -8.76 7.28 -0.48
CA LEU A 51 -10.03 6.95 -1.15
C LEU A 51 -10.80 8.21 -1.54
N ALA A 52 -10.86 9.20 -0.66
CA ALA A 52 -11.49 10.50 -0.96
C ALA A 52 -10.79 11.19 -2.13
N GLN A 53 -9.44 11.20 -2.15
CA GLN A 53 -8.68 11.78 -3.27
C GLN A 53 -8.92 11.02 -4.58
N VAL A 54 -8.90 9.68 -4.56
CA VAL A 54 -9.22 8.88 -5.75
C VAL A 54 -10.64 9.20 -6.24
N GLY A 55 -11.60 9.28 -5.32
CA GLY A 55 -12.99 9.64 -5.63
C GLY A 55 -13.11 11.00 -6.31
N VAL A 56 -12.42 12.01 -5.78
CA VAL A 56 -12.41 13.37 -6.38
C VAL A 56 -11.77 13.35 -7.78
N ILE A 57 -10.66 12.63 -7.96
CA ILE A 57 -10.00 12.52 -9.27
C ILE A 57 -10.91 11.84 -10.28
N LEU A 58 -11.56 10.73 -9.90
CA LEU A 58 -12.48 10.01 -10.78
C LEU A 58 -13.71 10.86 -11.12
N ALA A 59 -14.32 11.51 -10.13
CA ALA A 59 -15.45 12.41 -10.34
C ALA A 59 -15.08 13.57 -11.28
N SER A 60 -13.92 14.21 -11.07
CA SER A 60 -13.43 15.28 -11.94
C SER A 60 -13.19 14.78 -13.36
N ALA A 61 -12.59 13.60 -13.52
CA ALA A 61 -12.37 13.00 -14.84
C ALA A 61 -13.68 12.70 -15.58
N LEU A 62 -14.67 12.13 -14.86
CA LEU A 62 -16.00 11.85 -15.42
C LEU A 62 -16.75 13.12 -15.82
N VAL A 63 -16.73 14.14 -14.96
CA VAL A 63 -17.37 15.46 -15.28
C VAL A 63 -16.71 16.07 -16.51
N THR A 64 -15.36 16.13 -16.52
CA THR A 64 -14.59 16.70 -17.65
C THR A 64 -14.90 15.94 -18.94
N TYR A 65 -14.97 14.62 -18.89
CA TYR A 65 -15.30 13.80 -20.05
C TYR A 65 -16.72 14.10 -20.56
N LYS A 66 -17.73 14.10 -19.67
CA LYS A 66 -19.13 14.39 -20.06
C LYS A 66 -19.30 15.76 -20.69
N VAL A 67 -18.64 16.80 -20.12
CA VAL A 67 -18.71 18.16 -20.65
C VAL A 67 -18.05 18.29 -22.04
N ASN A 68 -16.98 17.52 -22.27
CA ASN A 68 -16.21 17.59 -23.52
C ASN A 68 -16.43 16.38 -24.44
N SER A 69 -17.48 15.59 -24.23
CA SER A 69 -17.71 14.33 -24.97
C SER A 69 -17.73 14.49 -26.49
N ALA A 70 -18.31 15.60 -26.99
CA ALA A 70 -18.35 15.92 -28.42
C ALA A 70 -16.93 16.15 -29.00
N ALA A 71 -16.03 16.79 -28.25
CA ALA A 71 -14.66 17.05 -28.68
C ALA A 71 -13.80 15.78 -28.68
N TRP A 72 -14.12 14.82 -27.83
CA TRP A 72 -13.37 13.56 -27.70
C TRP A 72 -13.86 12.46 -28.65
N GLY A 73 -15.02 12.68 -29.32
CA GLY A 73 -15.55 11.77 -30.34
C GLY A 73 -15.73 10.33 -29.88
N GLY A 74 -16.11 10.11 -28.61
CA GLY A 74 -16.33 8.77 -28.02
C GLY A 74 -15.07 7.95 -27.74
N LYS A 75 -13.88 8.51 -27.90
CA LYS A 75 -12.59 7.78 -27.74
C LYS A 75 -12.37 7.15 -26.38
N LEU A 76 -13.06 7.61 -25.33
CA LEU A 76 -12.95 7.09 -23.98
C LEU A 76 -14.18 6.27 -23.53
N ASP A 77 -15.13 5.99 -24.42
CA ASP A 77 -16.34 5.23 -24.07
C ASP A 77 -16.02 3.81 -23.60
N PHE A 78 -14.87 3.26 -24.01
CA PHE A 78 -14.40 1.96 -23.53
C PHE A 78 -14.22 1.91 -22.01
N ILE A 79 -13.97 3.06 -21.33
CA ILE A 79 -13.84 3.12 -19.88
C ILE A 79 -15.16 2.79 -19.19
N PHE A 80 -16.30 3.09 -19.81
CA PHE A 80 -17.64 2.79 -19.27
C PHE A 80 -18.06 1.33 -19.50
N ASN A 81 -17.34 0.62 -20.37
CA ASN A 81 -17.58 -0.79 -20.69
C ASN A 81 -16.70 -1.75 -19.86
N ILE A 82 -15.99 -1.25 -18.82
CA ILE A 82 -15.20 -2.10 -17.94
C ILE A 82 -16.16 -2.99 -17.13
N SER A 83 -15.89 -4.30 -17.12
CA SER A 83 -16.72 -5.25 -16.40
C SER A 83 -16.74 -4.97 -14.89
N GLY A 84 -17.87 -5.21 -14.24
CA GLY A 84 -17.99 -5.06 -12.78
C GLY A 84 -17.00 -5.93 -12.01
N GLU A 85 -16.64 -7.10 -12.54
CA GLU A 85 -15.63 -7.99 -11.98
C GLU A 85 -14.23 -7.34 -11.98
N THR A 86 -13.85 -6.72 -13.08
CA THR A 86 -12.57 -5.98 -13.16
C THR A 86 -12.53 -4.81 -12.19
N LEU A 87 -13.63 -4.06 -12.07
CA LEU A 87 -13.73 -2.94 -11.13
C LEU A 87 -13.67 -3.42 -9.68
N ALA A 88 -14.38 -4.49 -9.34
CA ALA A 88 -14.36 -5.09 -8.00
C ALA A 88 -12.96 -5.61 -7.65
N THR A 89 -12.31 -6.30 -8.58
CA THR A 89 -10.94 -6.79 -8.41
C THR A 89 -9.98 -5.62 -8.17
N PHE A 90 -10.08 -4.55 -8.96
CA PHE A 90 -9.27 -3.34 -8.78
C PHE A 90 -9.47 -2.72 -7.38
N ALA A 91 -10.72 -2.58 -6.95
CA ALA A 91 -11.04 -1.98 -5.67
C ALA A 91 -10.52 -2.83 -4.49
N ILE A 92 -10.76 -4.15 -4.52
CA ILE A 92 -10.39 -5.04 -3.42
C ILE A 92 -8.86 -5.23 -3.34
N PHE A 93 -8.22 -5.57 -4.46
CA PHE A 93 -6.76 -5.74 -4.49
C PHE A 93 -6.03 -4.42 -4.27
N GLY A 94 -6.57 -3.32 -4.80
CA GLY A 94 -6.02 -1.98 -4.58
C GLY A 94 -6.07 -1.56 -3.12
N LEU A 95 -7.20 -1.79 -2.44
CA LEU A 95 -7.36 -1.50 -1.02
C LEU A 95 -6.44 -2.35 -0.15
N LEU A 96 -6.43 -3.67 -0.35
CA LEU A 96 -5.58 -4.58 0.42
C LEU A 96 -4.09 -4.32 0.17
N GLY A 97 -3.69 -4.09 -1.09
CA GLY A 97 -2.32 -3.73 -1.43
C GLY A 97 -1.92 -2.40 -0.80
N TYR A 98 -2.82 -1.41 -0.79
CA TYR A 98 -2.59 -0.16 -0.08
C TYR A 98 -2.36 -0.39 1.43
N LEU A 99 -3.24 -1.14 2.09
CA LEU A 99 -3.12 -1.46 3.51
C LEU A 99 -1.82 -2.22 3.82
N PHE A 100 -1.44 -3.18 2.97
CA PHE A 100 -0.20 -3.93 3.10
C PHE A 100 1.03 -3.00 3.14
N TYR A 101 1.15 -2.10 2.17
CA TYR A 101 2.24 -1.14 2.14
C TYR A 101 2.14 -0.07 3.25
N ALA A 102 0.93 0.40 3.58
CA ALA A 102 0.69 1.38 4.62
C ALA A 102 1.19 0.91 6.00
N PHE A 103 0.95 -0.35 6.36
CA PHE A 103 1.47 -0.93 7.60
C PHE A 103 3.00 -1.03 7.60
N ILE A 104 3.60 -1.39 6.46
CA ILE A 104 5.06 -1.43 6.32
C ILE A 104 5.65 -0.03 6.54
N PHE A 105 5.12 0.98 5.85
CA PHE A 105 5.61 2.35 5.98
C PHE A 105 5.37 2.93 7.38
N GLY A 106 4.24 2.62 8.02
CA GLY A 106 3.96 3.02 9.39
C GLY A 106 4.97 2.44 10.39
N ALA A 107 5.31 1.15 10.24
CA ALA A 107 6.34 0.50 11.03
C ALA A 107 7.73 1.12 10.80
N LEU A 108 8.10 1.39 9.54
CA LEU A 108 9.37 2.02 9.20
C LEU A 108 9.48 3.43 9.79
N GLY A 109 8.40 4.22 9.75
CA GLY A 109 8.35 5.56 10.36
C GLY A 109 8.62 5.52 11.86
N ALA A 110 8.15 4.50 12.57
CA ALA A 110 8.40 4.33 14.00
C ALA A 110 9.86 4.00 14.35
N LEU A 111 10.61 3.39 13.42
CA LEU A 111 12.04 3.06 13.63
C LEU A 111 12.97 4.25 13.46
N VAL A 112 12.50 5.33 12.88
CA VAL A 112 13.26 6.54 12.58
C VAL A 112 12.95 7.61 13.63
N SER A 113 13.94 8.45 13.97
CA SER A 113 13.80 9.54 14.95
C SER A 113 13.80 10.92 14.32
N LYS A 114 14.25 11.03 13.06
CA LYS A 114 14.31 12.28 12.29
C LYS A 114 13.63 12.09 10.94
N THR A 115 12.86 13.07 10.51
CA THR A 115 12.16 13.03 9.21
C THR A 115 13.10 12.90 8.02
N GLU A 116 14.32 13.44 8.14
CA GLU A 116 15.37 13.35 7.11
C GLU A 116 15.86 11.92 6.84
N ASP A 117 15.75 11.03 7.82
CA ASP A 117 16.18 9.63 7.70
C ASP A 117 15.07 8.69 7.13
N ILE A 118 13.85 9.20 6.98
CA ILE A 118 12.72 8.40 6.43
C ILE A 118 13.07 7.88 5.03
N GLY A 119 13.65 8.73 4.17
CA GLY A 119 14.04 8.34 2.83
C GLY A 119 14.96 7.13 2.82
N LYS A 120 15.95 7.08 3.73
CA LYS A 120 16.88 5.94 3.86
C LYS A 120 16.18 4.69 4.36
N SER A 121 15.27 4.82 5.33
CA SER A 121 14.54 3.70 5.91
C SER A 121 13.49 3.13 4.95
N ALA A 122 12.80 3.98 4.20
CA ALA A 122 11.74 3.61 3.26
C ALA A 122 12.28 3.16 1.88
N SER A 123 13.51 3.54 1.52
CA SER A 123 14.12 3.25 0.21
C SER A 123 14.06 1.78 -0.19
N PRO A 124 14.37 0.79 0.67
CA PRO A 124 14.31 -0.62 0.27
C PRO A 124 12.90 -1.04 -0.16
N VAL A 125 11.86 -0.59 0.56
CA VAL A 125 10.46 -0.92 0.23
C VAL A 125 10.04 -0.23 -1.06
N THR A 126 10.44 1.04 -1.23
CA THR A 126 10.19 1.80 -2.46
C THR A 126 10.88 1.13 -3.66
N MET A 127 12.11 0.64 -3.50
CA MET A 127 12.83 -0.09 -4.55
C MET A 127 12.14 -1.40 -4.92
N ILE A 128 11.68 -2.19 -3.93
CA ILE A 128 10.89 -3.40 -4.18
C ILE A 128 9.64 -3.04 -5.00
N PHE A 129 8.92 -1.98 -4.61
CA PHE A 129 7.74 -1.53 -5.33
C PHE A 129 8.05 -1.16 -6.78
N VAL A 130 9.14 -0.41 -7.02
CA VAL A 130 9.56 -0.01 -8.38
C VAL A 130 9.92 -1.24 -9.23
N VAL A 131 10.69 -2.19 -8.67
CA VAL A 131 11.05 -3.43 -9.37
C VAL A 131 9.81 -4.25 -9.72
N VAL A 132 8.89 -4.40 -8.78
CA VAL A 132 7.60 -5.08 -8.99
C VAL A 132 6.79 -4.37 -10.07
N PHE A 133 6.68 -3.06 -10.00
CA PHE A 133 5.96 -2.25 -11.00
C PHE A 133 6.55 -2.45 -12.39
N MET A 134 7.88 -2.39 -12.53
CA MET A 134 8.56 -2.64 -13.81
C MET A 134 8.32 -4.07 -14.31
N ALA A 135 8.40 -5.07 -13.43
CA ALA A 135 8.15 -6.46 -13.80
C ALA A 135 6.70 -6.67 -14.30
N VAL A 136 5.71 -6.05 -13.67
CA VAL A 136 4.32 -6.09 -14.13
C VAL A 136 4.16 -5.36 -15.48
N MET A 137 4.83 -4.22 -15.67
CA MET A 137 4.82 -3.51 -16.96
C MET A 137 5.39 -4.35 -18.10
N PHE A 138 6.49 -5.07 -17.87
CA PHE A 138 7.02 -6.03 -18.86
C PHE A 138 6.06 -7.19 -19.12
N GLY A 139 5.35 -7.63 -18.08
CA GLY A 139 4.35 -8.71 -18.17
C GLY A 139 3.07 -8.36 -18.93
N LEU A 140 2.79 -7.06 -19.18
CA LEU A 140 1.59 -6.63 -19.93
C LEU A 140 1.48 -7.26 -21.32
N ASN A 141 2.61 -7.51 -21.99
CA ASN A 141 2.63 -8.10 -23.33
C ASN A 141 2.35 -9.62 -23.32
N ASN A 142 2.49 -10.28 -22.16
CA ASN A 142 2.20 -11.70 -21.97
C ASN A 142 1.68 -11.98 -20.56
N PRO A 143 0.37 -11.73 -20.30
CA PRO A 143 -0.23 -11.88 -18.96
C PRO A 143 -0.28 -13.34 -18.48
N GLU A 144 -0.14 -14.32 -19.37
CA GLU A 144 -0.11 -15.74 -19.04
C GLU A 144 1.31 -16.27 -18.77
N SER A 145 2.33 -15.40 -18.86
CA SER A 145 3.71 -15.79 -18.61
C SER A 145 3.91 -16.32 -17.18
N MET A 146 4.92 -17.18 -17.01
CA MET A 146 5.32 -17.70 -15.69
C MET A 146 5.64 -16.55 -14.71
N LEU A 147 6.24 -15.46 -15.21
CA LEU A 147 6.53 -14.27 -14.41
C LEU A 147 5.24 -13.67 -13.83
N MET A 148 4.24 -13.41 -14.67
CA MET A 148 2.95 -12.82 -14.23
C MET A 148 2.19 -13.76 -13.30
N ASN A 149 2.27 -15.07 -13.54
CA ASN A 149 1.71 -16.07 -12.64
C ASN A 149 2.32 -15.96 -11.24
N ILE A 150 3.65 -15.95 -11.11
CA ILE A 150 4.33 -15.83 -9.82
C ILE A 150 3.98 -14.49 -9.15
N LEU A 151 4.08 -13.37 -9.88
CA LEU A 151 3.80 -12.04 -9.37
C LEU A 151 2.35 -11.89 -8.86
N SER A 152 1.42 -12.65 -9.41
CA SER A 152 0.01 -12.62 -9.00
C SER A 152 -0.24 -13.18 -7.59
N TYR A 153 0.66 -14.02 -7.07
CA TYR A 153 0.53 -14.63 -5.74
C TYR A 153 1.47 -14.04 -4.70
N VAL A 154 2.49 -13.28 -5.13
CA VAL A 154 3.39 -12.59 -4.19
C VAL A 154 2.71 -11.34 -3.64
N PRO A 155 2.55 -11.16 -2.31
CA PRO A 155 1.79 -10.06 -1.72
C PRO A 155 2.25 -8.67 -2.16
N PHE A 156 3.56 -8.47 -2.36
CA PHE A 156 4.12 -7.20 -2.84
C PHE A 156 3.68 -6.82 -4.26
N SER A 157 3.30 -7.78 -5.09
CA SER A 157 3.00 -7.60 -6.51
C SER A 157 1.57 -7.95 -6.87
N SER A 158 0.89 -8.77 -6.06
CA SER A 158 -0.43 -9.34 -6.40
C SER A 158 -1.48 -8.26 -6.65
N CYS A 159 -1.44 -7.15 -5.92
CA CYS A 159 -2.36 -6.03 -6.12
C CYS A 159 -2.27 -5.39 -7.53
N MET A 160 -1.12 -5.53 -8.20
CA MET A 160 -0.92 -5.04 -9.57
C MET A 160 -1.07 -6.16 -10.59
N ALA A 161 -0.36 -7.28 -10.38
CA ALA A 161 -0.28 -8.37 -11.35
C ALA A 161 -1.61 -9.09 -11.52
N MET A 162 -2.32 -9.40 -10.43
CA MET A 162 -3.62 -10.05 -10.51
C MET A 162 -4.67 -9.16 -11.19
N PHE A 163 -4.68 -7.86 -10.87
CA PHE A 163 -5.56 -6.91 -11.54
C PHE A 163 -5.33 -6.89 -13.06
N VAL A 164 -4.06 -6.83 -13.50
CA VAL A 164 -3.73 -6.86 -14.94
C VAL A 164 -4.23 -8.15 -15.59
N ARG A 165 -4.01 -9.31 -14.97
CA ARG A 165 -4.45 -10.61 -15.50
C ARG A 165 -5.98 -10.70 -15.59
N VAL A 166 -6.71 -10.21 -14.60
CA VAL A 166 -8.19 -10.14 -14.64
C VAL A 166 -8.65 -9.20 -15.76
N ALA A 167 -8.06 -8.00 -15.87
CA ALA A 167 -8.40 -7.04 -16.90
C ALA A 167 -8.15 -7.56 -18.33
N MET A 168 -7.15 -8.45 -18.48
CA MET A 168 -6.81 -9.09 -19.77
C MET A 168 -7.58 -10.40 -20.01
N GLY A 169 -8.41 -10.84 -19.07
CA GLY A 169 -9.19 -12.08 -19.19
C GLY A 169 -8.35 -13.36 -19.11
N SER A 170 -7.13 -13.29 -18.56
CA SER A 170 -6.12 -14.36 -18.55
C SER A 170 -6.12 -15.18 -17.26
N VAL A 171 -7.19 -15.19 -16.47
CA VAL A 171 -7.20 -15.80 -15.14
C VAL A 171 -8.56 -16.42 -14.80
N LYS A 172 -8.55 -17.55 -14.10
CA LYS A 172 -9.76 -18.18 -13.57
C LYS A 172 -10.14 -17.54 -12.24
N THR A 173 -11.42 -17.48 -11.94
CA THR A 173 -11.95 -16.92 -10.67
C THR A 173 -11.30 -17.57 -9.43
N ILE A 174 -11.01 -18.87 -9.49
CA ILE A 174 -10.36 -19.57 -8.38
C ILE A 174 -8.94 -19.03 -8.10
N GLU A 175 -8.19 -18.65 -9.13
CA GLU A 175 -6.86 -18.06 -8.97
C GLU A 175 -6.93 -16.68 -8.32
N VAL A 176 -7.95 -15.89 -8.68
CA VAL A 176 -8.23 -14.58 -8.08
C VAL A 176 -8.52 -14.74 -6.58
N VAL A 177 -9.37 -15.70 -6.22
CA VAL A 177 -9.74 -15.97 -4.81
C VAL A 177 -8.50 -16.43 -4.01
N ILE A 178 -7.69 -17.34 -4.53
CA ILE A 178 -6.47 -17.80 -3.85
C ILE A 178 -5.50 -16.63 -3.62
N SER A 179 -5.24 -15.83 -4.65
CA SER A 179 -4.39 -14.66 -4.53
C SER A 179 -4.92 -13.64 -3.52
N LEU A 180 -6.23 -13.41 -3.51
CA LEU A 180 -6.88 -12.51 -2.56
C LEU A 180 -6.69 -12.99 -1.12
N VAL A 181 -6.88 -14.28 -0.85
CA VAL A 181 -6.68 -14.86 0.48
C VAL A 181 -5.22 -14.71 0.92
N ILE A 182 -4.27 -15.00 0.03
CA ILE A 182 -2.84 -14.83 0.33
C ILE A 182 -2.54 -13.36 0.67
N LEU A 183 -3.04 -12.42 -0.13
CA LEU A 183 -2.83 -10.99 0.12
C LEU A 183 -3.47 -10.54 1.44
N ALA A 184 -4.72 -10.98 1.74
CA ALA A 184 -5.43 -10.62 2.96
C ALA A 184 -4.70 -11.14 4.21
N VAL A 185 -4.32 -12.43 4.23
CA VAL A 185 -3.56 -13.04 5.34
C VAL A 185 -2.20 -12.36 5.50
N SER A 186 -1.52 -12.04 4.39
CA SER A 186 -0.25 -11.31 4.43
C SER A 186 -0.40 -9.89 4.96
N THR A 187 -1.49 -9.21 4.62
CA THR A 187 -1.79 -7.85 5.12
C THR A 187 -2.06 -7.87 6.61
N GLU A 188 -2.83 -8.84 7.11
CA GLU A 188 -3.07 -9.02 8.54
C GLU A 188 -1.77 -9.31 9.28
N PHE A 189 -0.96 -10.26 8.79
CA PHE A 189 0.34 -10.59 9.37
C PHE A 189 1.27 -9.38 9.44
N VAL A 190 1.38 -8.62 8.36
CA VAL A 190 2.18 -7.39 8.31
C VAL A 190 1.61 -6.32 9.23
N GLY A 191 0.28 -6.21 9.35
CA GLY A 191 -0.39 -5.31 10.28
C GLY A 191 -0.03 -5.60 11.73
N VAL A 192 -0.12 -6.87 12.16
CA VAL A 192 0.25 -7.31 13.52
C VAL A 192 1.75 -7.12 13.77
N LEU A 193 2.60 -7.53 12.83
CA LEU A 193 4.05 -7.35 12.94
C LEU A 193 4.41 -5.86 12.96
N GLY A 194 3.79 -5.06 12.09
CA GLY A 194 3.95 -3.61 12.03
C GLY A 194 3.57 -2.94 13.35
N ALA A 195 2.48 -3.37 13.99
CA ALA A 195 2.07 -2.85 15.29
C ALA A 195 3.08 -3.18 16.40
N LYS A 196 3.67 -4.38 16.39
CA LYS A 196 4.75 -4.74 17.33
C LYS A 196 6.01 -3.89 17.10
N ILE A 197 6.41 -3.70 15.86
CA ILE A 197 7.55 -2.84 15.48
C ILE A 197 7.26 -1.38 15.87
N TYR A 198 6.05 -0.91 15.61
CA TYR A 198 5.62 0.43 15.97
C TYR A 198 5.74 0.67 17.48
N ARG A 199 5.19 -0.24 18.30
CA ARG A 199 5.29 -0.17 19.77
C ARG A 199 6.74 -0.10 20.24
N MET A 200 7.62 -0.95 19.69
CA MET A 200 9.02 -0.97 20.06
C MET A 200 9.76 0.30 19.57
N GLY A 201 9.45 0.75 18.35
CA GLY A 201 10.12 1.88 17.71
C GLY A 201 9.75 3.22 18.32
N THR A 202 8.47 3.43 18.70
CA THR A 202 8.00 4.69 19.29
C THR A 202 8.59 4.99 20.66
N LEU A 203 8.99 3.97 21.42
CA LEU A 203 9.60 4.11 22.75
C LEU A 203 11.14 4.27 22.69
N ARG A 204 11.76 4.12 21.52
CA ARG A 204 13.21 4.25 21.34
C ARG A 204 13.57 5.56 20.66
N TYR A 205 14.28 6.42 21.38
CA TYR A 205 14.85 7.67 20.87
C TYR A 205 16.36 7.49 20.58
N GLY A 206 16.85 8.20 19.58
CA GLY A 206 18.29 8.19 19.23
C GLY A 206 18.54 7.70 17.79
N ASN A 207 19.59 6.91 17.58
CA ASN A 207 19.97 6.45 16.25
C ASN A 207 18.89 5.56 15.60
N PRO A 208 18.67 5.67 14.27
CA PRO A 208 17.73 4.84 13.55
C PRO A 208 17.99 3.35 13.77
N VAL A 209 16.96 2.61 14.14
CA VAL A 209 17.08 1.16 14.32
C VAL A 209 16.88 0.48 12.96
N LYS A 210 17.85 -0.31 12.52
CA LYS A 210 17.71 -1.10 11.30
C LYS A 210 16.56 -2.12 11.47
N LEU A 211 15.76 -2.30 10.44
CA LEU A 211 14.63 -3.23 10.44
C LEU A 211 15.04 -4.65 10.85
N THR A 212 16.22 -5.11 10.39
CA THR A 212 16.79 -6.41 10.76
C THR A 212 17.04 -6.57 12.26
N ASN A 213 17.46 -5.49 12.93
CA ASN A 213 17.70 -5.49 14.37
C ASN A 213 16.38 -5.43 15.15
N ALA A 214 15.39 -4.70 14.62
CA ALA A 214 14.04 -4.66 15.17
C ALA A 214 13.39 -6.04 15.14
N LEU A 215 13.45 -6.76 14.01
CA LEU A 215 12.94 -8.12 13.89
C LEU A 215 13.64 -9.14 14.81
N LYS A 216 14.99 -8.99 14.99
CA LYS A 216 15.73 -9.84 15.92
C LYS A 216 15.34 -9.61 17.39
N SER A 217 15.04 -8.37 17.79
CA SER A 217 14.61 -8.09 19.16
C SER A 217 13.22 -8.66 19.45
N LEU A 218 12.29 -8.59 18.52
CA LEU A 218 10.97 -9.20 18.66
C LEU A 218 11.01 -10.73 18.86
N ARG A 219 12.04 -11.38 18.30
CA ARG A 219 12.24 -12.84 18.48
C ARG A 219 12.81 -13.21 19.86
N LYS A 220 13.42 -12.27 20.57
CA LYS A 220 13.98 -12.52 21.93
C LYS A 220 12.98 -12.26 23.05
N ASP A 221 11.97 -11.42 22.78
CA ASP A 221 10.97 -10.99 23.76
C ASP A 221 9.65 -11.79 23.65
N GLY A 222 9.56 -12.78 22.76
CA GLY A 222 8.45 -13.75 22.61
C GLY A 222 8.91 -15.17 22.85
#